data_02f95dedfdb6d1281ced52353c16116b
#
_entry.id   02f95dedfdb6d1281ced52353c16116b
#
_cell.length_a   1.000
_cell.length_b   1.000
_cell.length_c   1.000
_cell.angle_alpha   90.00
_cell.angle_beta   90.00
_cell.angle_gamma   90.00
#
_symmetry.space_group_name_H-M   'P 1'
#
loop_
_entity.id
_entity.type
_entity.pdbx_description
1 polymer ?
#
loop_
_entity_poly.entity_id
_entity_poly.type
_entity_poly.pdbx_seq_one_letter_code
_entity_poly.pdbx_strand_id
1 'polypeptide(L)'
;MLNDMKVKLLLALMVLFVVSCDPSTETGITKTHDVTGEYVDIRVMTFKNQSSLQKYLTKNKMTFDEVDGLAQWAHPKNDLTKVNRCEIYVVEPSGVKDYSVMETWGHELAHCIYGSFHKKGER
;
A
#
# COMPACT_ATOMS: atom_id res chain seq x y z
N MET A 1 16.09 38.75 36.24
CA MET A 1 15.50 37.49 36.77
C MET A 1 14.20 37.10 36.07
N LEU A 2 13.27 38.00 35.81
CA LEU A 2 11.99 37.66 35.14
C LEU A 2 12.13 37.29 33.66
N ASN A 3 13.14 37.81 32.94
CA ASN A 3 13.40 37.49 31.53
C ASN A 3 13.95 36.11 31.31
N ASP A 4 14.82 35.61 32.24
CA ASP A 4 15.39 34.26 32.12
C ASP A 4 14.36 33.16 32.32
N MET A 5 13.38 33.39 33.16
CA MET A 5 12.31 32.44 33.41
C MET A 5 11.35 32.32 32.22
N LYS A 6 11.07 33.44 31.53
CA LYS A 6 10.23 33.47 30.32
C LYS A 6 10.93 32.81 29.13
N VAL A 7 12.24 32.98 28.95
CA VAL A 7 13.02 32.37 27.91
C VAL A 7 13.13 30.84 28.13
N LYS A 8 13.35 30.40 29.37
CA LYS A 8 13.36 28.95 29.71
C LYS A 8 11.99 28.31 29.53
N LEU A 9 10.91 29.01 29.81
CA LEU A 9 9.55 28.52 29.58
C LEU A 9 9.22 28.41 28.08
N LEU A 10 9.69 29.40 27.27
CA LEU A 10 9.53 29.36 25.81
C LEU A 10 10.33 28.23 25.15
N LEU A 11 11.57 27.98 25.63
CA LEU A 11 12.39 26.88 25.17
C LEU A 11 11.81 25.51 25.56
N ALA A 12 11.20 25.40 26.74
CA ALA A 12 10.52 24.18 27.17
C ALA A 12 9.24 23.90 26.35
N LEU A 13 8.54 24.97 25.87
CA LEU A 13 7.36 24.80 25.04
C LEU A 13 7.69 24.45 23.59
N MET A 14 8.88 24.84 23.08
CA MET A 14 9.32 24.48 21.72
C MET A 14 9.78 23.01 21.58
N VAL A 15 10.14 22.35 22.66
CA VAL A 15 10.59 20.96 22.64
C VAL A 15 9.39 19.97 22.55
N LEU A 16 8.18 20.43 22.81
CA LEU A 16 6.97 19.61 22.81
C LEU A 16 6.32 19.42 21.42
N PHE A 17 6.86 20.02 20.36
CA PHE A 17 6.34 19.87 18.99
C PHE A 17 7.22 19.07 18.04
N VAL A 18 8.17 18.31 18.53
CA VAL A 18 8.74 17.21 17.75
C VAL A 18 7.75 16.04 17.83
N VAL A 19 6.64 16.15 17.15
CA VAL A 19 5.87 14.98 16.73
C VAL A 19 6.83 14.21 15.81
N SER A 20 7.55 13.26 16.39
CA SER A 20 8.26 12.28 15.63
C SER A 20 7.23 11.53 14.80
N CYS A 21 7.16 11.85 13.52
CA CYS A 21 6.68 10.88 12.56
C CYS A 21 7.71 9.76 12.59
N ASP A 22 7.48 8.72 13.38
CA ASP A 22 8.20 7.47 13.26
C ASP A 22 7.99 6.99 11.83
N PRO A 23 9.02 6.92 11.00
CA PRO A 23 8.92 6.17 9.77
C PRO A 23 8.86 4.70 10.19
N SER A 24 7.64 4.20 10.37
CA SER A 24 7.45 2.77 10.56
C SER A 24 8.04 2.08 9.33
N THR A 25 9.15 1.41 9.53
CA THR A 25 9.85 0.59 8.52
C THR A 25 9.11 -0.71 8.23
N GLU A 26 7.80 -0.74 8.44
CA GLU A 26 6.98 -1.86 8.05
C GLU A 26 6.77 -1.82 6.53
N THR A 27 7.31 -2.84 5.87
CA THR A 27 7.24 -3.05 4.43
C THR A 27 5.84 -3.42 3.91
N GLY A 28 4.81 -3.20 4.71
CA GLY A 28 3.42 -3.47 4.35
C GLY A 28 2.45 -2.49 5.01
N ILE A 29 1.53 -1.94 4.24
CA ILE A 29 0.44 -1.09 4.72
C ILE A 29 -0.84 -1.87 4.59
N THR A 30 -1.50 -2.12 5.72
CA THR A 30 -2.87 -2.65 5.72
C THR A 30 -3.84 -1.49 5.77
N LYS A 31 -4.75 -1.42 4.81
CA LYS A 31 -5.83 -0.44 4.75
C LYS A 31 -7.16 -1.15 4.67
N THR A 32 -8.14 -0.62 5.37
CA THR A 32 -9.54 -1.01 5.22
C THR A 32 -10.21 -0.02 4.28
N HIS A 33 -10.88 -0.54 3.27
CA HIS A 33 -11.60 0.25 2.29
C HIS A 33 -13.07 -0.17 2.27
N ASP A 34 -13.95 0.81 2.39
CA ASP A 34 -15.40 0.58 2.33
C ASP A 34 -15.85 0.61 0.86
N VAL A 35 -16.38 -0.49 0.39
CA VAL A 35 -16.92 -0.65 -0.95
C VAL A 35 -18.37 -1.06 -0.84
N THR A 36 -19.28 -0.17 -1.22
CA THR A 36 -20.74 -0.45 -1.20
C THR A 36 -21.29 -0.89 0.17
N GLY A 37 -20.76 -0.32 1.26
CA GLY A 37 -21.13 -0.67 2.63
C GLY A 37 -20.50 -1.95 3.16
N GLU A 38 -19.51 -2.49 2.44
CA GLU A 38 -18.73 -3.64 2.86
C GLU A 38 -17.25 -3.27 3.01
N TYR A 39 -16.57 -4.00 3.88
CA TYR A 39 -15.16 -3.76 4.16
C TYR A 39 -14.30 -4.79 3.45
N VAL A 40 -13.23 -4.31 2.80
CA VAL A 40 -12.18 -5.13 2.20
C VAL A 40 -10.88 -4.83 2.92
N ASP A 41 -10.25 -5.86 3.47
CA ASP A 41 -8.90 -5.74 4.00
C ASP A 41 -7.90 -5.72 2.86
N ILE A 42 -7.22 -4.59 2.68
CA ILE A 42 -6.21 -4.43 1.64
C ILE A 42 -4.83 -4.31 2.28
N ARG A 43 -3.93 -5.22 1.91
CA ARG A 43 -2.52 -5.17 2.29
C ARG A 43 -1.68 -4.84 1.07
N VAL A 44 -0.85 -3.81 1.18
CA VAL A 44 0.07 -3.41 0.11
C VAL A 44 1.50 -3.78 0.51
N MET A 45 2.17 -4.55 -0.35
CA MET A 45 3.57 -4.92 -0.25
C MET A 45 4.36 -4.14 -1.29
N THR A 46 5.30 -3.33 -0.85
CA THR A 46 6.09 -2.49 -1.74
C THR A 46 7.51 -3.02 -1.89
N PHE A 47 8.07 -2.85 -3.08
CA PHE A 47 9.41 -3.26 -3.45
C PHE A 47 10.19 -2.09 -4.03
N LYS A 48 11.49 -2.05 -3.75
CA LYS A 48 12.37 -0.96 -4.19
C LYS A 48 12.43 -0.82 -5.71
N ASN A 49 12.34 -1.92 -6.45
CA ASN A 49 12.42 -1.95 -7.90
C ASN A 49 11.77 -3.21 -8.47
N GLN A 50 11.58 -3.23 -9.77
CA GLN A 50 10.96 -4.32 -10.51
C GLN A 50 11.67 -5.67 -10.32
N SER A 51 12.99 -5.69 -10.30
CA SER A 51 13.77 -6.91 -10.09
C SER A 51 13.50 -7.55 -8.73
N SER A 52 13.40 -6.73 -7.68
CA SER A 52 13.08 -7.21 -6.32
C SER A 52 11.65 -7.75 -6.23
N LEU A 53 10.69 -7.09 -6.86
CA LEU A 53 9.32 -7.55 -6.98
C LEU A 53 9.27 -8.92 -7.67
N GLN A 54 9.82 -9.02 -8.89
CA GLN A 54 9.78 -10.23 -9.68
C GLN A 54 10.46 -11.42 -8.96
N LYS A 55 11.62 -11.17 -8.34
CA LYS A 55 12.32 -12.18 -7.54
C LYS A 55 11.47 -12.71 -6.39
N TYR A 56 10.77 -11.83 -5.69
CA TYR A 56 9.87 -12.22 -4.61
C TYR A 56 8.70 -13.06 -5.11
N LEU A 57 8.02 -12.61 -6.16
CA LEU A 57 6.85 -13.29 -6.72
C LEU A 57 7.22 -14.71 -7.25
N THR A 58 8.33 -14.82 -7.97
CA THR A 58 8.81 -16.09 -8.51
C THR A 58 9.24 -17.04 -7.40
N LYS A 59 9.99 -16.54 -6.40
CA LYS A 59 10.42 -17.34 -5.24
C LYS A 59 9.24 -17.93 -4.48
N ASN A 60 8.17 -17.17 -4.34
CA ASN A 60 6.96 -17.57 -3.64
C ASN A 60 5.93 -18.28 -4.55
N LYS A 61 6.30 -18.57 -5.80
CA LYS A 61 5.45 -19.27 -6.79
C LYS A 61 4.11 -18.58 -7.05
N MET A 62 4.09 -17.26 -6.95
CA MET A 62 2.88 -16.44 -7.13
C MET A 62 2.60 -16.16 -8.60
N THR A 63 3.66 -16.01 -9.40
CA THR A 63 3.62 -15.93 -10.86
C THR A 63 4.93 -16.43 -11.45
N PHE A 64 4.87 -16.90 -12.69
CA PHE A 64 6.06 -17.24 -13.50
C PHE A 64 6.23 -16.25 -14.67
N ASP A 65 5.21 -15.42 -14.90
CA ASP A 65 5.26 -14.36 -15.90
C ASP A 65 5.95 -13.11 -15.30
N GLU A 66 6.54 -12.31 -16.18
CA GLU A 66 7.01 -10.96 -15.80
C GLU A 66 5.80 -10.03 -15.69
N VAL A 67 5.63 -9.39 -14.54
CA VAL A 67 4.50 -8.52 -14.25
C VAL A 67 4.96 -7.23 -13.59
N ASP A 68 4.29 -6.12 -13.84
CA ASP A 68 4.59 -4.82 -13.24
C ASP A 68 4.03 -4.72 -11.81
N GLY A 69 2.98 -5.46 -11.53
CA GLY A 69 2.35 -5.61 -10.23
C GLY A 69 1.54 -6.90 -10.16
N LEU A 70 1.06 -7.24 -8.99
CA LEU A 70 0.19 -8.39 -8.78
C LEU A 70 -0.80 -8.10 -7.65
N ALA A 71 -2.06 -8.38 -7.88
CA ALA A 71 -3.08 -8.46 -6.84
C ALA A 71 -3.51 -9.91 -6.63
N GLN A 72 -3.62 -10.31 -5.37
CA GLN A 72 -4.24 -11.57 -4.97
C GLN A 72 -5.41 -11.28 -4.06
N TRP A 73 -6.56 -11.86 -4.34
CA TRP A 73 -7.77 -11.63 -3.56
C TRP A 73 -8.47 -12.93 -3.17
N ALA A 74 -9.21 -12.86 -2.09
CA ALA A 74 -10.03 -13.95 -1.60
C ALA A 74 -11.50 -13.52 -1.54
N HIS A 75 -12.36 -14.48 -1.75
CA HIS A 75 -13.80 -14.32 -1.64
C HIS A 75 -14.31 -14.91 -0.31
N PRO A 76 -15.40 -14.37 0.27
CA PRO A 76 -16.10 -15.06 1.33
C PRO A 76 -16.57 -16.43 0.86
N LYS A 77 -16.64 -17.40 1.77
CA LYS A 77 -17.04 -18.78 1.42
C LYS A 77 -18.41 -18.88 0.74
N ASN A 78 -19.28 -17.95 1.02
CA ASN A 78 -20.69 -17.98 0.57
C ASN A 78 -21.00 -16.96 -0.52
N ASP A 79 -20.02 -16.17 -0.98
CA ASP A 79 -20.26 -15.13 -1.99
C ASP A 79 -19.01 -14.86 -2.83
N LEU A 80 -18.93 -15.47 -4.00
CA LEU A 80 -17.84 -15.30 -4.94
C LEU A 80 -17.89 -13.97 -5.72
N THR A 81 -18.92 -13.17 -5.54
CA THR A 81 -19.06 -11.86 -6.18
C THR A 81 -18.39 -10.75 -5.39
N LYS A 82 -17.97 -11.03 -4.15
CA LYS A 82 -17.37 -10.07 -3.23
C LYS A 82 -15.90 -10.41 -2.99
N VAL A 83 -15.11 -9.37 -2.76
CA VAL A 83 -13.72 -9.51 -2.31
C VAL A 83 -13.65 -9.07 -0.85
N ASN A 84 -13.18 -9.93 0.04
CA ASN A 84 -13.05 -9.60 1.46
C ASN A 84 -11.61 -9.41 1.93
N ARG A 85 -10.66 -9.90 1.16
CA ARG A 85 -9.23 -9.75 1.44
C ARG A 85 -8.45 -9.61 0.14
N CYS A 86 -7.53 -8.66 0.11
CA CYS A 86 -6.69 -8.43 -1.04
C CYS A 86 -5.26 -8.09 -0.63
N GLU A 87 -4.30 -8.65 -1.33
CA GLU A 87 -2.88 -8.33 -1.19
C GLU A 87 -2.36 -7.81 -2.52
N ILE A 88 -1.70 -6.66 -2.48
CA ILE A 88 -1.12 -5.99 -3.65
C ILE A 88 0.39 -6.01 -3.51
N TYR A 89 1.08 -6.40 -4.56
CA TYR A 89 2.53 -6.45 -4.68
C TYR A 89 2.95 -5.51 -5.80
N VAL A 90 3.64 -4.41 -5.47
CA VAL A 90 3.96 -3.33 -6.41
C VAL A 90 5.29 -2.68 -6.09
N VAL A 91 5.88 -2.01 -7.07
CA VAL A 91 7.09 -1.22 -6.87
C VAL A 91 6.74 0.10 -6.18
N GLU A 92 7.62 0.57 -5.32
CA GLU A 92 7.49 1.87 -4.67
C GLU A 92 7.70 3.00 -5.68
N PRO A 93 6.82 4.02 -5.71
CA PRO A 93 7.03 5.16 -6.61
C PRO A 93 8.31 5.92 -6.27
N SER A 94 9.08 6.29 -7.28
CA SER A 94 10.30 7.09 -7.11
C SER A 94 10.01 8.57 -6.80
N GLY A 95 8.77 9.01 -6.95
CA GLY A 95 8.30 10.35 -6.67
C GLY A 95 6.91 10.60 -7.22
N VAL A 96 6.39 11.80 -7.00
CA VAL A 96 5.01 12.21 -7.38
C VAL A 96 4.74 12.24 -8.88
N LYS A 97 5.77 12.15 -9.71
CA LYS A 97 5.68 12.11 -11.18
C LYS A 97 5.91 10.72 -11.76
N ASP A 98 6.01 9.70 -10.92
CA ASP A 98 6.15 8.32 -11.37
C ASP A 98 4.79 7.73 -11.74
N TYR A 99 4.21 8.30 -12.81
CA TYR A 99 2.86 7.96 -13.23
C TYR A 99 2.71 6.50 -13.64
N SER A 100 3.72 5.90 -14.25
CA SER A 100 3.70 4.50 -14.66
C SER A 100 3.53 3.55 -13.49
N VAL A 101 4.28 3.77 -12.40
CA VAL A 101 4.14 2.98 -11.17
C VAL A 101 2.81 3.25 -10.51
N MET A 102 2.35 4.50 -10.47
CA MET A 102 1.05 4.85 -9.89
C MET A 102 -0.12 4.27 -10.69
N GLU A 103 0.00 4.16 -12.02
CA GLU A 103 -0.97 3.49 -12.88
C GLU A 103 -1.08 2.00 -12.54
N THR A 104 0.07 1.33 -12.36
CA THR A 104 0.12 -0.07 -11.90
C THR A 104 -0.56 -0.23 -10.53
N TRP A 105 -0.30 0.66 -9.57
CA TRP A 105 -0.98 0.64 -8.28
C TRP A 105 -2.49 0.75 -8.42
N GLY A 106 -2.97 1.68 -9.26
CA GLY A 106 -4.39 1.87 -9.53
C GLY A 106 -5.03 0.63 -10.16
N HIS A 107 -4.33 -0.01 -11.08
CA HIS A 107 -4.75 -1.25 -11.72
C HIS A 107 -4.90 -2.40 -10.70
N GLU A 108 -3.89 -2.62 -9.88
CA GLU A 108 -3.93 -3.68 -8.88
C GLU A 108 -4.97 -3.40 -7.78
N LEU A 109 -5.15 -2.13 -7.41
CA LEU A 109 -6.22 -1.74 -6.49
C LEU A 109 -7.61 -2.01 -7.07
N ALA A 110 -7.81 -1.82 -8.38
CA ALA A 110 -9.07 -2.14 -9.03
C ALA A 110 -9.41 -3.64 -8.92
N HIS A 111 -8.43 -4.53 -8.96
CA HIS A 111 -8.63 -5.95 -8.68
C HIS A 111 -9.13 -6.21 -7.26
N CYS A 112 -8.68 -5.44 -6.28
CA CYS A 112 -9.16 -5.56 -4.90
C CYS A 112 -10.64 -5.15 -4.74
N ILE A 113 -11.13 -4.26 -5.60
CA ILE A 113 -12.51 -3.74 -5.54
C ILE A 113 -13.43 -4.59 -6.40
N TYR A 114 -13.01 -4.89 -7.63
CA TYR A 114 -13.85 -5.50 -8.66
C TYR A 114 -13.53 -6.97 -8.95
N GLY A 115 -12.45 -7.52 -8.36
CA GLY A 115 -11.96 -8.85 -8.67
C GLY A 115 -11.39 -8.93 -10.09
N SER A 116 -11.70 -10.00 -10.83
CA SER A 116 -11.28 -10.15 -12.21
C SER A 116 -12.18 -9.33 -13.13
N PHE A 117 -11.68 -8.21 -13.65
CA PHE A 117 -12.44 -7.32 -14.54
C PHE A 117 -11.89 -7.28 -15.97
N HIS A 118 -10.79 -7.97 -16.26
CA HIS A 118 -10.28 -8.07 -17.62
C HIS A 118 -11.21 -8.86 -18.52
N LYS A 119 -11.36 -8.41 -19.74
CA LYS A 119 -12.00 -9.22 -20.77
C LYS A 119 -11.12 -10.43 -21.10
N LYS A 120 -11.76 -11.54 -21.47
CA LYS A 120 -11.04 -12.76 -21.85
C LYS A 120 -10.05 -12.47 -22.98
N GLY A 121 -8.72 -12.55 -22.67
CA GLY A 121 -7.65 -12.26 -23.63
C GLY A 121 -6.94 -10.91 -23.45
N GLU A 122 -7.40 -10.03 -22.54
CA GLU A 122 -6.69 -8.83 -22.11
C GLU A 122 -5.86 -9.18 -20.84
N ARG A 123 -4.61 -8.80 -20.85
CA ARG A 123 -3.71 -8.86 -19.69
C ARG A 123 -3.41 -7.48 -19.16
#